data_72b68802e7944432ede0b91aaf9a204e
#
_entry.id   72b68802e7944432ede0b91aaf9a204e
#
_cell.length_a   1.000
_cell.length_b   1.000
_cell.length_c   1.000
_cell.angle_alpha   90.00
_cell.angle_beta   90.00
_cell.angle_gamma   90.00
#
_symmetry.space_group_name_H-M   'P 1'
#
loop_
_entity.id
_entity.type
_entity.pdbx_description
1 polymer ?
#
loop_
_entity_poly.entity_id
_entity_poly.type
_entity_poly.pdbx_seq_one_letter_code
_entity_poly.pdbx_strand_id
1 'polypeptide(L)'
;WFSSALGPFSTLGWPEKTEDLDYFYPNDVLVTGYDIIFFWVIRMIFSGYEQMGKAPFHTVLFHGLVRDSQGRKMSKSLGNGIDPLEVIDKYGADALRLTLITGNAPGNDMRFYWERVEASRNFANKVWNASRFIMMNLEGVELREPKLDELHAADKWILSRVNTLAKDATENMDKFELGIAVQKVYDFIWDEFCDWYIEIAKVRTYKKDENPESANAALWTLKTVLVNALKLLHPYMPFITEEIFCTLQSDEETIMLSKWPEYKEEWNFPAEEAAIEHCKDLVKGIRNVRTQMDVPPSRKAKLFITSDDEAVRKIFEDNKEVYVNLAFTSEITVQQGKAGIGDDAVSVVIPDAVAYLPLEDLVDFEKEKERLNKEKDKLTKELARSRGMLSNEKFLNNAKPEKVQEEKDKLAKYEQMMAQVEERLAQFK
;
A
#
# COMPACT_ATOMS: atom_id res chain seq x y z
N TRP A 1 -35.30 -14.91 25.29
CA TRP A 1 -35.41 -15.77 24.09
C TRP A 1 -36.58 -15.34 23.21
N PHE A 2 -37.81 -15.21 23.77
CA PHE A 2 -39.00 -14.83 23.03
C PHE A 2 -38.90 -13.40 22.46
N SER A 3 -38.61 -12.41 23.33
CA SER A 3 -38.55 -10.98 22.96
C SER A 3 -37.52 -10.67 21.87
N SER A 4 -36.38 -11.37 21.84
CA SER A 4 -35.36 -11.16 20.81
C SER A 4 -35.81 -11.56 19.39
N ALA A 5 -36.86 -12.41 19.28
CA ALA A 5 -37.47 -12.76 18.03
C ALA A 5 -38.38 -11.66 17.44
N LEU A 6 -38.82 -10.74 18.30
CA LEU A 6 -39.67 -9.60 17.95
C LEU A 6 -38.86 -8.37 17.54
N GLY A 7 -37.54 -8.40 17.72
CA GLY A 7 -36.64 -7.27 17.54
C GLY A 7 -36.86 -6.45 16.25
N PRO A 8 -37.02 -7.05 15.06
CA PRO A 8 -37.22 -6.33 13.82
C PRO A 8 -38.39 -5.35 13.78
N PHE A 9 -39.37 -5.54 14.62
CA PHE A 9 -40.59 -4.71 14.64
C PHE A 9 -40.93 -4.14 16.04
N SER A 10 -40.59 -4.83 17.12
CA SER A 10 -40.89 -4.32 18.48
C SER A 10 -40.07 -3.07 18.83
N THR A 11 -38.85 -2.95 18.33
CA THR A 11 -38.03 -1.76 18.53
C THR A 11 -38.54 -0.54 17.74
N LEU A 12 -39.40 -0.76 16.76
CA LEU A 12 -40.03 0.28 15.94
C LEU A 12 -41.42 0.68 16.43
N GLY A 13 -41.81 0.19 17.62
CA GLY A 13 -43.05 0.60 18.31
C GLY A 13 -44.17 -0.42 18.27
N TRP A 14 -44.05 -1.58 17.59
CA TRP A 14 -45.07 -2.63 17.62
C TRP A 14 -45.38 -3.04 19.05
N PRO A 15 -46.67 -3.24 19.42
CA PRO A 15 -47.86 -3.48 18.58
C PRO A 15 -48.58 -2.20 18.09
N GLU A 16 -48.10 -1.03 18.41
CA GLU A 16 -48.69 0.21 17.91
C GLU A 16 -48.27 0.48 16.47
N LYS A 17 -49.12 1.24 15.75
CA LYS A 17 -48.79 1.70 14.39
C LYS A 17 -48.01 3.01 14.52
N THR A 18 -46.74 2.97 14.31
CA THR A 18 -45.83 4.12 14.31
C THR A 18 -45.33 4.44 12.92
N GLU A 19 -44.91 5.67 12.69
CA GLU A 19 -44.25 6.09 11.43
C GLU A 19 -42.96 5.30 11.19
N ASP A 20 -42.17 5.02 12.24
CA ASP A 20 -40.96 4.20 12.16
C ASP A 20 -41.24 2.77 11.71
N LEU A 21 -42.32 2.16 12.22
CA LEU A 21 -42.71 0.82 11.82
C LEU A 21 -43.17 0.75 10.36
N ASP A 22 -43.92 1.76 9.91
CA ASP A 22 -44.37 1.83 8.52
C ASP A 22 -43.19 2.10 7.55
N TYR A 23 -42.16 2.82 7.96
CA TYR A 23 -41.01 3.17 7.15
C TYR A 23 -39.91 2.08 7.15
N PHE A 24 -39.53 1.57 8.32
CA PHE A 24 -38.39 0.67 8.47
C PHE A 24 -38.71 -0.83 8.45
N TYR A 25 -39.98 -1.23 8.42
CA TYR A 25 -40.37 -2.63 8.34
C TYR A 25 -41.00 -2.99 6.99
N PRO A 26 -40.49 -3.97 6.22
CA PRO A 26 -39.35 -4.87 6.52
C PRO A 26 -38.00 -4.14 6.51
N ASN A 27 -37.05 -4.63 7.31
CA ASN A 27 -35.68 -4.11 7.28
C ASN A 27 -34.97 -4.54 5.98
N ASP A 28 -33.96 -3.79 5.53
CA ASP A 28 -33.26 -4.14 4.31
C ASP A 28 -32.29 -5.30 4.55
N VAL A 29 -31.42 -5.19 5.55
CA VAL A 29 -30.37 -6.18 5.82
C VAL A 29 -30.27 -6.49 7.30
N LEU A 30 -30.31 -7.80 7.63
CA LEU A 30 -29.88 -8.32 8.93
C LEU A 30 -28.45 -8.83 8.83
N VAL A 31 -27.58 -8.38 9.73
CA VAL A 31 -26.19 -8.85 9.82
C VAL A 31 -25.99 -9.65 11.09
N THR A 32 -25.49 -10.89 10.99
CA THR A 32 -25.28 -11.77 12.15
C THR A 32 -24.24 -12.85 11.85
N GLY A 33 -23.74 -13.50 12.91
CA GLY A 33 -22.93 -14.71 12.79
C GLY A 33 -23.74 -15.89 12.27
N TYR A 34 -23.10 -16.76 11.51
CA TYR A 34 -23.73 -17.96 10.96
C TYR A 34 -24.19 -18.97 12.03
N ASP A 35 -23.58 -18.93 13.22
CA ASP A 35 -23.79 -19.88 14.30
C ASP A 35 -25.16 -19.72 14.99
N ILE A 36 -25.88 -18.61 14.78
CA ILE A 36 -27.18 -18.36 15.37
C ILE A 36 -28.33 -18.27 14.36
N ILE A 37 -28.17 -18.85 13.18
CA ILE A 37 -29.25 -18.94 12.17
C ILE A 37 -30.49 -19.56 12.75
N PHE A 38 -30.39 -20.76 13.33
CA PHE A 38 -31.54 -21.49 13.88
C PHE A 38 -32.04 -20.91 15.21
N PHE A 39 -31.14 -20.32 16.02
CA PHE A 39 -31.49 -19.87 17.35
C PHE A 39 -31.99 -18.41 17.40
N TRP A 40 -31.80 -17.66 16.32
CA TRP A 40 -32.22 -16.26 16.27
C TRP A 40 -32.90 -15.88 14.95
N VAL A 41 -32.24 -16.05 13.80
CA VAL A 41 -32.76 -15.63 12.49
C VAL A 41 -34.09 -16.27 12.17
N ILE A 42 -34.18 -17.61 12.28
CA ILE A 42 -35.44 -18.37 12.02
C ILE A 42 -36.57 -17.89 12.93
N ARG A 43 -36.30 -17.60 14.22
CA ARG A 43 -37.29 -17.09 15.14
C ARG A 43 -37.84 -15.72 14.73
N MET A 44 -36.98 -14.81 14.25
CA MET A 44 -37.44 -13.53 13.73
C MET A 44 -38.31 -13.70 12.48
N ILE A 45 -37.94 -14.64 11.59
CA ILE A 45 -38.71 -14.91 10.38
C ILE A 45 -40.13 -15.37 10.70
N PHE A 46 -40.31 -16.42 11.52
CA PHE A 46 -41.64 -16.90 11.82
C PHE A 46 -42.46 -15.92 12.66
N SER A 47 -41.81 -15.18 13.58
CA SER A 47 -42.50 -14.13 14.38
C SER A 47 -42.93 -12.97 13.48
N GLY A 48 -42.11 -12.60 12.47
CA GLY A 48 -42.47 -11.59 11.49
C GLY A 48 -43.71 -11.99 10.67
N TYR A 49 -43.72 -13.23 10.16
CA TYR A 49 -44.89 -13.71 9.43
C TYR A 49 -46.14 -13.81 10.29
N GLU A 50 -46.03 -14.30 11.54
CA GLU A 50 -47.16 -14.44 12.45
C GLU A 50 -47.75 -13.09 12.90
N GLN A 51 -46.88 -12.11 13.22
CA GLN A 51 -47.34 -10.84 13.82
C GLN A 51 -47.53 -9.73 12.78
N MET A 52 -46.75 -9.73 11.71
CA MET A 52 -46.73 -8.66 10.71
C MET A 52 -47.21 -9.11 9.32
N GLY A 53 -47.41 -10.41 9.11
CA GLY A 53 -47.88 -10.97 7.84
C GLY A 53 -46.87 -10.97 6.70
N LYS A 54 -45.62 -10.58 6.94
CA LYS A 54 -44.55 -10.52 5.93
C LYS A 54 -43.17 -10.75 6.55
N ALA A 55 -42.19 -11.06 5.70
CA ALA A 55 -40.80 -11.27 6.13
C ALA A 55 -40.24 -10.06 6.86
N PRO A 56 -39.39 -10.22 7.91
CA PRO A 56 -38.86 -9.12 8.70
C PRO A 56 -37.70 -8.39 8.03
N PHE A 57 -37.04 -8.99 7.04
CA PHE A 57 -35.90 -8.41 6.31
C PHE A 57 -35.78 -9.02 4.92
N HIS A 58 -35.15 -8.29 4.00
CA HIS A 58 -34.95 -8.72 2.62
C HIS A 58 -33.71 -9.59 2.46
N THR A 59 -32.60 -9.22 3.13
CA THR A 59 -31.31 -9.89 3.02
C THR A 59 -30.80 -10.26 4.41
N VAL A 60 -30.12 -11.41 4.50
CA VAL A 60 -29.36 -11.80 5.69
C VAL A 60 -27.90 -11.98 5.31
N LEU A 61 -27.04 -11.13 5.87
CA LEU A 61 -25.59 -11.23 5.69
C LEU A 61 -24.99 -12.01 6.86
N PHE A 62 -24.40 -13.16 6.58
CA PHE A 62 -23.71 -13.96 7.58
C PHE A 62 -22.23 -13.66 7.60
N HIS A 63 -21.71 -13.22 8.75
CA HIS A 63 -20.29 -13.10 8.97
C HIS A 63 -19.72 -14.32 9.71
N GLY A 64 -18.43 -14.56 9.58
CA GLY A 64 -17.71 -15.56 10.36
C GLY A 64 -17.43 -15.11 11.79
N LEU A 65 -16.90 -16.03 12.60
CA LEU A 65 -16.52 -15.75 13.99
C LEU A 65 -15.06 -15.31 14.08
N VAL A 66 -14.79 -14.40 14.99
CA VAL A 66 -13.42 -14.04 15.37
C VAL A 66 -12.88 -15.09 16.33
N ARG A 67 -11.76 -15.71 15.97
CA ARG A 67 -11.07 -16.74 16.74
C ARG A 67 -9.73 -16.22 17.25
N ASP A 68 -9.18 -16.86 18.26
CA ASP A 68 -7.82 -16.56 18.72
C ASP A 68 -6.76 -16.92 17.65
N SER A 69 -5.50 -16.57 17.90
CA SER A 69 -4.39 -16.81 16.97
C SER A 69 -4.16 -18.30 16.65
N GLN A 70 -4.65 -19.20 17.52
CA GLN A 70 -4.58 -20.66 17.32
C GLN A 70 -5.82 -21.20 16.58
N GLY A 71 -6.80 -20.34 16.27
CA GLY A 71 -8.04 -20.72 15.59
C GLY A 71 -9.12 -21.28 16.53
N ARG A 72 -8.96 -21.17 17.85
CA ARG A 72 -9.97 -21.63 18.83
C ARG A 72 -11.06 -20.58 19.00
N LYS A 73 -12.28 -21.02 19.22
CA LYS A 73 -13.39 -20.11 19.57
C LYS A 73 -13.06 -19.40 20.89
N MET A 74 -13.22 -18.07 20.90
CA MET A 74 -13.03 -17.29 22.11
C MET A 74 -14.15 -17.58 23.12
N SER A 75 -13.79 -17.83 24.37
CA SER A 75 -14.72 -18.07 25.46
C SER A 75 -14.20 -17.59 26.80
N LYS A 76 -15.10 -17.25 27.72
CA LYS A 76 -14.74 -16.85 29.09
C LYS A 76 -14.01 -17.97 29.83
N SER A 77 -14.40 -19.23 29.60
CA SER A 77 -13.81 -20.39 30.25
C SER A 77 -12.38 -20.69 29.82
N LEU A 78 -12.01 -20.33 28.58
CA LEU A 78 -10.64 -20.47 28.07
C LEU A 78 -9.75 -19.27 28.38
N GLY A 79 -10.33 -18.14 28.81
CA GLY A 79 -9.59 -16.92 29.07
C GLY A 79 -8.86 -16.35 27.84
N ASN A 80 -9.28 -16.74 26.62
CA ASN A 80 -8.69 -16.34 25.36
C ASN A 80 -9.49 -15.25 24.63
N GLY A 81 -10.45 -14.62 25.32
CA GLY A 81 -11.19 -13.47 24.82
C GLY A 81 -10.31 -12.23 24.75
N ILE A 82 -10.50 -11.46 23.70
CA ILE A 82 -9.84 -10.16 23.51
C ILE A 82 -10.90 -9.08 23.78
N ASP A 83 -10.60 -8.18 24.71
CA ASP A 83 -11.46 -7.04 24.97
C ASP A 83 -11.30 -5.98 23.88
N PRO A 84 -12.34 -5.66 23.11
CA PRO A 84 -12.28 -4.60 22.11
C PRO A 84 -11.84 -3.24 22.66
N LEU A 85 -12.18 -2.93 23.91
CA LEU A 85 -11.81 -1.65 24.53
C LEU A 85 -10.31 -1.55 24.77
N GLU A 86 -9.66 -2.64 25.19
CA GLU A 86 -8.19 -2.68 25.31
C GLU A 86 -7.50 -2.47 23.96
N VAL A 87 -8.08 -3.02 22.88
CA VAL A 87 -7.55 -2.81 21.50
C VAL A 87 -7.73 -1.36 21.10
N ILE A 88 -8.89 -0.77 21.37
CA ILE A 88 -9.20 0.63 21.05
C ILE A 88 -8.29 1.58 21.80
N ASP A 89 -8.08 1.37 23.09
CA ASP A 89 -7.18 2.18 23.92
C ASP A 89 -5.73 2.17 23.42
N LYS A 90 -5.29 1.02 22.90
CA LYS A 90 -3.90 0.84 22.44
C LYS A 90 -3.66 1.26 20.99
N TYR A 91 -4.60 1.02 20.09
CA TYR A 91 -4.41 1.17 18.64
C TYR A 91 -5.41 2.11 17.96
N GLY A 92 -6.49 2.49 18.65
CA GLY A 92 -7.58 3.28 18.12
C GLY A 92 -8.71 2.44 17.51
N ALA A 93 -9.91 3.01 17.50
CA ALA A 93 -11.11 2.33 17.00
C ALA A 93 -11.05 2.02 15.51
N ASP A 94 -10.53 2.93 14.70
CA ASP A 94 -10.39 2.73 13.25
C ASP A 94 -9.48 1.56 12.90
N ALA A 95 -8.37 1.37 13.65
CA ALA A 95 -7.48 0.25 13.44
C ALA A 95 -8.17 -1.10 13.71
N LEU A 96 -8.95 -1.19 14.79
CA LEU A 96 -9.74 -2.39 15.09
C LEU A 96 -10.79 -2.65 14.00
N ARG A 97 -11.56 -1.63 13.61
CA ARG A 97 -12.61 -1.72 12.59
C ARG A 97 -12.04 -2.22 11.26
N LEU A 98 -10.95 -1.59 10.79
CA LEU A 98 -10.29 -2.00 9.55
C LEU A 98 -9.78 -3.44 9.63
N THR A 99 -9.18 -3.85 10.75
CA THR A 99 -8.68 -5.22 10.96
C THR A 99 -9.79 -6.25 10.86
N LEU A 100 -10.96 -5.96 11.43
CA LEU A 100 -12.09 -6.90 11.45
C LEU A 100 -12.74 -7.10 10.08
N ILE A 101 -12.63 -6.13 9.18
CA ILE A 101 -13.24 -6.20 7.85
C ILE A 101 -12.25 -6.71 6.78
N THR A 102 -10.96 -6.34 6.91
CA THR A 102 -9.95 -6.64 5.89
C THR A 102 -9.65 -8.14 5.81
N GLY A 103 -9.66 -8.69 4.59
CA GLY A 103 -9.35 -10.09 4.34
C GLY A 103 -10.44 -11.07 4.77
N ASN A 104 -11.63 -10.59 5.10
CA ASN A 104 -12.79 -11.41 5.43
C ASN A 104 -13.69 -11.60 4.20
N ALA A 105 -14.15 -12.86 4.04
CA ALA A 105 -15.25 -13.18 3.15
C ALA A 105 -16.48 -13.55 3.98
N PRO A 106 -17.71 -13.30 3.49
CA PRO A 106 -18.94 -13.69 4.17
C PRO A 106 -18.92 -15.15 4.63
N GLY A 107 -19.33 -15.40 5.86
CA GLY A 107 -19.42 -16.75 6.45
C GLY A 107 -18.09 -17.40 6.86
N ASN A 108 -16.95 -16.79 6.62
CA ASN A 108 -15.64 -17.34 6.96
C ASN A 108 -15.13 -16.80 8.31
N ASP A 109 -14.64 -17.71 9.15
CA ASP A 109 -14.00 -17.34 10.41
C ASP A 109 -12.65 -16.65 10.17
N MET A 110 -12.32 -15.68 11.02
CA MET A 110 -11.02 -15.03 11.01
C MET A 110 -10.24 -15.31 12.30
N ARG A 111 -8.92 -15.39 12.18
CA ARG A 111 -8.02 -15.40 13.33
C ARG A 111 -7.58 -13.99 13.67
N PHE A 112 -7.67 -13.63 14.94
CA PHE A 112 -7.20 -12.34 15.42
C PHE A 112 -5.69 -12.42 15.70
N TYR A 113 -4.96 -11.43 15.12
CA TYR A 113 -3.54 -11.22 15.34
C TYR A 113 -3.28 -9.76 15.67
N TRP A 114 -2.51 -9.50 16.72
CA TRP A 114 -2.14 -8.15 17.14
C TRP A 114 -1.35 -7.41 16.06
N GLU A 115 -0.52 -8.12 15.31
CA GLU A 115 0.27 -7.58 14.20
C GLU A 115 -0.62 -7.01 13.07
N ARG A 116 -1.80 -7.58 12.87
CA ARG A 116 -2.79 -7.05 11.92
C ARG A 116 -3.39 -5.73 12.38
N VAL A 117 -3.66 -5.60 13.68
CA VAL A 117 -4.16 -4.34 14.25
C VAL A 117 -3.08 -3.26 14.17
N GLU A 118 -1.83 -3.62 14.43
CA GLU A 118 -0.71 -2.71 14.29
C GLU A 118 -0.52 -2.25 12.83
N ALA A 119 -0.66 -3.15 11.86
CA ALA A 119 -0.63 -2.81 10.43
C ALA A 119 -1.76 -1.83 10.06
N SER A 120 -2.98 -2.06 10.57
CA SER A 120 -4.13 -1.15 10.38
C SER A 120 -3.89 0.22 11.00
N ARG A 121 -3.28 0.31 12.18
CA ARG A 121 -2.84 1.59 12.79
C ARG A 121 -1.78 2.29 11.93
N ASN A 122 -0.83 1.54 11.39
CA ASN A 122 0.19 2.10 10.52
C ASN A 122 -0.41 2.66 9.22
N PHE A 123 -1.46 2.01 8.70
CA PHE A 123 -2.23 2.56 7.58
C PHE A 123 -2.92 3.87 7.95
N ALA A 124 -3.59 3.94 9.11
CA ALA A 124 -4.17 5.19 9.60
C ALA A 124 -3.12 6.31 9.69
N ASN A 125 -1.93 6.01 10.24
CA ASN A 125 -0.83 6.96 10.30
C ASN A 125 -0.35 7.40 8.92
N LYS A 126 -0.33 6.50 7.93
CA LYS A 126 0.04 6.85 6.54
C LYS A 126 -0.97 7.81 5.93
N VAL A 127 -2.27 7.53 6.09
CA VAL A 127 -3.35 8.43 5.65
C VAL A 127 -3.22 9.81 6.29
N TRP A 128 -3.01 9.85 7.61
CA TRP A 128 -2.81 11.09 8.36
C TRP A 128 -1.62 11.91 7.84
N ASN A 129 -0.46 11.26 7.67
CA ASN A 129 0.75 11.95 7.20
C ASN A 129 0.61 12.46 5.76
N ALA A 130 -0.03 11.69 4.88
CA ALA A 130 -0.34 12.12 3.52
C ALA A 130 -1.27 13.34 3.52
N SER A 131 -2.33 13.30 4.33
CA SER A 131 -3.28 14.41 4.48
C SER A 131 -2.63 15.65 5.04
N ARG A 132 -1.77 15.49 6.07
CA ARG A 132 -1.01 16.60 6.64
C ARG A 132 -0.08 17.25 5.61
N PHE A 133 0.62 16.45 4.81
CA PHE A 133 1.44 16.97 3.70
C PHE A 133 0.62 17.81 2.74
N ILE A 134 -0.56 17.34 2.36
CA ILE A 134 -1.45 18.06 1.44
C ILE A 134 -1.93 19.36 2.07
N MET A 135 -2.44 19.33 3.31
CA MET A 135 -2.91 20.51 4.02
C MET A 135 -1.84 21.60 4.13
N MET A 136 -0.59 21.21 4.48
CA MET A 136 0.52 22.15 4.58
C MET A 136 0.85 22.82 3.23
N ASN A 137 0.66 22.13 2.12
CA ASN A 137 0.89 22.69 0.78
C ASN A 137 -0.29 23.52 0.27
N LEU A 138 -1.48 23.32 0.84
CA LEU A 138 -2.69 24.10 0.54
C LEU A 138 -2.76 25.41 1.34
N GLU A 139 -2.01 25.54 2.41
CA GLU A 139 -2.05 26.73 3.26
C GLU A 139 -1.71 28.00 2.47
N GLY A 140 -2.64 28.97 2.49
CA GLY A 140 -2.52 30.22 1.76
C GLY A 140 -2.62 30.12 0.23
N VAL A 141 -3.05 28.98 -0.31
CA VAL A 141 -3.25 28.77 -1.74
C VAL A 141 -4.73 28.88 -2.08
N GLU A 142 -5.08 29.77 -3.01
CA GLU A 142 -6.41 29.84 -3.61
C GLU A 142 -6.48 28.81 -4.75
N LEU A 143 -7.11 27.66 -4.48
CA LEU A 143 -7.26 26.60 -5.47
C LEU A 143 -8.38 26.94 -6.47
N ARG A 144 -8.08 26.75 -7.75
CA ARG A 144 -9.08 26.70 -8.81
C ARG A 144 -9.13 25.30 -9.45
N GLU A 145 -10.28 24.92 -9.94
CA GLU A 145 -10.41 23.74 -10.78
C GLU A 145 -9.61 23.93 -12.08
N PRO A 146 -8.64 23.05 -12.38
CA PRO A 146 -7.85 23.13 -13.61
C PRO A 146 -8.69 22.71 -14.81
N LYS A 147 -8.37 23.26 -15.97
CA LYS A 147 -8.89 22.74 -17.24
C LYS A 147 -8.21 21.40 -17.54
N LEU A 148 -8.84 20.62 -18.43
CA LEU A 148 -8.33 19.28 -18.78
C LEU A 148 -6.94 19.31 -19.43
N ASP A 149 -6.62 20.37 -20.17
CA ASP A 149 -5.31 20.58 -20.81
C ASP A 149 -4.22 21.09 -19.85
N GLU A 150 -4.61 21.55 -18.67
CA GLU A 150 -3.68 21.94 -17.60
C GLU A 150 -3.26 20.74 -16.72
N LEU A 151 -3.99 19.61 -16.79
CA LEU A 151 -3.67 18.39 -16.08
C LEU A 151 -2.53 17.64 -16.78
N HIS A 152 -1.51 17.31 -16.03
CA HIS A 152 -0.43 16.44 -16.50
C HIS A 152 -0.88 14.96 -16.57
N ALA A 153 -0.12 14.12 -17.27
CA ALA A 153 -0.48 12.72 -17.40
C ALA A 153 -0.63 11.99 -16.05
N ALA A 154 0.21 12.33 -15.06
CA ALA A 154 0.10 11.77 -13.72
C ALA A 154 -1.18 12.20 -12.98
N ASP A 155 -1.65 13.44 -13.18
CA ASP A 155 -2.89 13.93 -12.60
C ASP A 155 -4.09 13.17 -13.18
N LYS A 156 -4.12 13.04 -14.50
CA LYS A 156 -5.15 12.29 -15.23
C LYS A 156 -5.15 10.82 -14.81
N TRP A 157 -3.96 10.21 -14.71
CA TRP A 157 -3.80 8.84 -14.23
C TRP A 157 -4.46 8.64 -12.86
N ILE A 158 -4.11 9.45 -11.85
CA ILE A 158 -4.63 9.23 -10.50
C ILE A 158 -6.13 9.55 -10.38
N LEU A 159 -6.63 10.53 -11.15
CA LEU A 159 -8.07 10.81 -11.26
C LEU A 159 -8.81 9.63 -11.88
N SER A 160 -8.27 9.02 -12.93
CA SER A 160 -8.83 7.83 -13.56
C SER A 160 -8.83 6.62 -12.62
N ARG A 161 -7.77 6.46 -11.83
CA ARG A 161 -7.66 5.38 -10.83
C ARG A 161 -8.67 5.52 -9.70
N VAL A 162 -8.83 6.71 -9.11
CA VAL A 162 -9.84 6.93 -8.06
C VAL A 162 -11.27 6.82 -8.61
N ASN A 163 -11.47 7.21 -9.85
CA ASN A 163 -12.74 7.07 -10.56
C ASN A 163 -13.14 5.60 -10.75
N THR A 164 -12.22 4.77 -11.21
CA THR A 164 -12.39 3.31 -11.32
C THR A 164 -12.60 2.69 -9.94
N LEU A 165 -11.84 3.13 -8.92
CA LEU A 165 -12.01 2.68 -7.55
C LEU A 165 -13.42 2.96 -7.02
N ALA A 166 -13.98 4.14 -7.28
CA ALA A 166 -15.33 4.49 -6.85
C ALA A 166 -16.38 3.50 -7.40
N LYS A 167 -16.27 3.18 -8.68
CA LYS A 167 -17.12 2.17 -9.33
C LYS A 167 -16.94 0.79 -8.71
N ASP A 168 -15.70 0.31 -8.64
CA ASP A 168 -15.36 -1.01 -8.14
C ASP A 168 -15.77 -1.22 -6.67
N ALA A 169 -15.49 -0.21 -5.82
CA ALA A 169 -15.86 -0.27 -4.41
C ALA A 169 -17.39 -0.33 -4.24
N THR A 170 -18.12 0.49 -4.99
CA THR A 170 -19.60 0.49 -4.96
C THR A 170 -20.16 -0.87 -5.39
N GLU A 171 -19.70 -1.42 -6.52
CA GLU A 171 -20.16 -2.72 -7.01
C GLU A 171 -19.88 -3.87 -6.04
N ASN A 172 -18.72 -3.84 -5.35
CA ASN A 172 -18.41 -4.86 -4.34
C ASN A 172 -19.24 -4.67 -3.06
N MET A 173 -19.47 -3.43 -2.64
CA MET A 173 -20.34 -3.15 -1.48
C MET A 173 -21.78 -3.57 -1.74
N ASP A 174 -22.33 -3.33 -2.93
CA ASP A 174 -23.68 -3.77 -3.33
C ASP A 174 -23.82 -5.29 -3.32
N LYS A 175 -22.73 -6.02 -3.55
CA LYS A 175 -22.67 -7.49 -3.44
C LYS A 175 -22.35 -7.99 -2.04
N PHE A 176 -22.22 -7.12 -1.05
CA PHE A 176 -21.74 -7.43 0.31
C PHE A 176 -20.33 -8.01 0.37
N GLU A 177 -19.51 -7.77 -0.63
CA GLU A 177 -18.09 -8.15 -0.68
C GLU A 177 -17.23 -7.09 0.01
N LEU A 178 -17.56 -6.77 1.26
CA LEU A 178 -16.99 -5.63 2.00
C LEU A 178 -15.48 -5.73 2.18
N GLY A 179 -14.97 -6.94 2.40
CA GLY A 179 -13.53 -7.19 2.51
C GLY A 179 -12.76 -6.89 1.21
N ILE A 180 -13.37 -7.19 0.05
CA ILE A 180 -12.79 -6.88 -1.26
C ILE A 180 -12.84 -5.37 -1.51
N ALA A 181 -13.98 -4.73 -1.24
CA ALA A 181 -14.15 -3.29 -1.41
C ALA A 181 -13.10 -2.51 -0.59
N VAL A 182 -12.95 -2.80 0.70
CA VAL A 182 -11.98 -2.10 1.56
C VAL A 182 -10.53 -2.38 1.16
N GLN A 183 -10.21 -3.59 0.67
CA GLN A 183 -8.85 -3.91 0.21
C GLN A 183 -8.48 -3.06 -1.01
N LYS A 184 -9.39 -2.88 -1.98
CA LYS A 184 -9.17 -2.00 -3.13
C LYS A 184 -8.93 -0.55 -2.70
N VAL A 185 -9.70 -0.04 -1.72
CA VAL A 185 -9.50 1.30 -1.17
C VAL A 185 -8.14 1.42 -0.46
N TYR A 186 -7.77 0.40 0.31
CA TYR A 186 -6.48 0.34 1.00
C TYR A 186 -5.31 0.37 0.00
N ASP A 187 -5.32 -0.52 -1.01
CA ASP A 187 -4.27 -0.64 -2.01
C ASP A 187 -4.12 0.65 -2.82
N PHE A 188 -5.24 1.25 -3.24
CA PHE A 188 -5.20 2.54 -3.92
C PHE A 188 -4.55 3.65 -3.08
N ILE A 189 -4.97 3.80 -1.82
CA ILE A 189 -4.41 4.84 -0.94
C ILE A 189 -2.93 4.59 -0.67
N TRP A 190 -2.57 3.35 -0.33
CA TRP A 190 -1.20 3.02 0.04
C TRP A 190 -0.26 3.08 -1.15
N ASP A 191 -0.55 2.30 -2.19
CA ASP A 191 0.37 2.08 -3.29
C ASP A 191 0.29 3.19 -4.34
N GLU A 192 -0.92 3.49 -4.86
CA GLU A 192 -1.04 4.42 -5.98
C GLU A 192 -0.97 5.88 -5.55
N PHE A 193 -1.75 6.26 -4.54
CA PHE A 193 -1.82 7.64 -4.09
C PHE A 193 -0.59 8.06 -3.28
N CYS A 194 -0.26 7.34 -2.19
CA CYS A 194 0.84 7.74 -1.31
C CYS A 194 2.21 7.43 -1.89
N ASP A 195 2.45 6.21 -2.40
CA ASP A 195 3.78 5.79 -2.82
C ASP A 195 4.17 6.33 -4.20
N TRP A 196 3.18 6.66 -5.05
CA TRP A 196 3.44 7.16 -6.39
C TRP A 196 2.98 8.59 -6.59
N TYR A 197 1.68 8.87 -6.54
CA TYR A 197 1.19 10.17 -6.97
C TYR A 197 1.71 11.33 -6.11
N ILE A 198 1.68 11.19 -4.79
CA ILE A 198 2.23 12.23 -3.89
C ILE A 198 3.69 12.49 -4.19
N GLU A 199 4.49 11.46 -4.40
CA GLU A 199 5.93 11.61 -4.70
C GLU A 199 6.18 12.28 -6.06
N ILE A 200 5.35 11.99 -7.07
CA ILE A 200 5.39 12.68 -8.37
C ILE A 200 4.99 14.15 -8.21
N ALA A 201 3.89 14.41 -7.50
CA ALA A 201 3.36 15.77 -7.33
C ALA A 201 4.30 16.69 -6.54
N LYS A 202 5.14 16.15 -5.64
CA LYS A 202 6.12 16.94 -4.85
C LYS A 202 7.01 17.83 -5.71
N VAL A 203 7.42 17.37 -6.88
CA VAL A 203 8.27 18.15 -7.79
C VAL A 203 7.62 19.47 -8.17
N ARG A 204 6.31 19.43 -8.41
CA ARG A 204 5.50 20.58 -8.84
C ARG A 204 5.09 21.45 -7.65
N THR A 205 4.71 20.84 -6.53
CA THR A 205 4.27 21.57 -5.33
C THR A 205 5.42 22.35 -4.68
N TYR A 206 6.67 21.84 -4.75
CA TYR A 206 7.86 22.55 -4.25
C TYR A 206 8.32 23.68 -5.17
N LYS A 207 7.88 23.69 -6.43
CA LYS A 207 8.20 24.71 -7.44
C LYS A 207 6.99 25.61 -7.76
N LYS A 208 6.09 25.79 -6.82
CA LYS A 208 4.86 26.56 -7.01
C LYS A 208 5.09 27.99 -7.50
N ASP A 209 6.21 28.61 -7.11
CA ASP A 209 6.55 29.97 -7.53
C ASP A 209 7.13 30.03 -8.97
N GLU A 210 7.72 28.92 -9.45
CA GLU A 210 8.25 28.83 -10.81
C GLU A 210 7.15 28.55 -11.86
N ASN A 211 6.17 27.70 -11.50
CA ASN A 211 5.04 27.34 -12.36
C ASN A 211 3.74 27.21 -11.55
N PRO A 212 3.06 28.33 -11.27
CA PRO A 212 1.85 28.33 -10.44
C PRO A 212 0.69 27.52 -11.02
N GLU A 213 0.52 27.47 -12.34
CA GLU A 213 -0.57 26.72 -12.99
C GLU A 213 -0.39 25.20 -12.82
N SER A 214 0.82 24.71 -13.06
CA SER A 214 1.17 23.30 -12.84
C SER A 214 1.03 22.91 -11.36
N ALA A 215 1.46 23.77 -10.45
CA ALA A 215 1.32 23.55 -9.02
C ALA A 215 -0.15 23.53 -8.59
N ASN A 216 -0.98 24.46 -9.12
CA ASN A 216 -2.43 24.46 -8.87
C ASN A 216 -3.09 23.16 -9.33
N ALA A 217 -2.77 22.67 -10.54
CA ALA A 217 -3.30 21.41 -11.06
C ALA A 217 -2.92 20.23 -10.15
N ALA A 218 -1.66 20.15 -9.70
CA ALA A 218 -1.21 19.12 -8.77
C ALA A 218 -1.91 19.20 -7.41
N LEU A 219 -2.02 20.38 -6.81
CA LEU A 219 -2.67 20.59 -5.51
C LEU A 219 -4.17 20.33 -5.56
N TRP A 220 -4.83 20.76 -6.61
CA TRP A 220 -6.24 20.48 -6.83
C TRP A 220 -6.49 18.97 -6.96
N THR A 221 -5.65 18.28 -7.73
CA THR A 221 -5.75 16.82 -7.91
C THR A 221 -5.49 16.09 -6.60
N LEU A 222 -4.45 16.49 -5.84
CA LEU A 222 -4.17 15.92 -4.51
C LEU A 222 -5.37 16.05 -3.57
N LYS A 223 -5.97 17.24 -3.49
CA LYS A 223 -7.16 17.48 -2.65
C LYS A 223 -8.35 16.67 -3.13
N THR A 224 -8.64 16.70 -4.42
CA THR A 224 -9.80 16.00 -5.03
C THR A 224 -9.72 14.49 -4.84
N VAL A 225 -8.56 13.89 -5.10
CA VAL A 225 -8.33 12.45 -4.93
C VAL A 225 -8.40 12.06 -3.45
N LEU A 226 -7.79 12.85 -2.56
CA LEU A 226 -7.86 12.59 -1.12
C LEU A 226 -9.30 12.62 -0.62
N VAL A 227 -10.10 13.63 -0.98
CA VAL A 227 -11.51 13.74 -0.56
C VAL A 227 -12.32 12.54 -1.03
N ASN A 228 -12.17 12.11 -2.28
CA ASN A 228 -12.86 10.91 -2.78
C ASN A 228 -12.40 9.63 -2.06
N ALA A 229 -11.10 9.48 -1.83
CA ALA A 229 -10.55 8.34 -1.10
C ALA A 229 -11.04 8.30 0.37
N LEU A 230 -11.13 9.45 1.05
CA LEU A 230 -11.68 9.55 2.39
C LEU A 230 -13.15 9.15 2.43
N LYS A 231 -13.96 9.57 1.47
CA LYS A 231 -15.37 9.17 1.36
C LYS A 231 -15.53 7.67 1.19
N LEU A 232 -14.71 7.05 0.33
CA LEU A 232 -14.70 5.60 0.12
C LEU A 232 -14.20 4.82 1.34
N LEU A 233 -13.28 5.38 2.11
CA LEU A 233 -12.72 4.77 3.31
C LEU A 233 -13.63 4.95 4.55
N HIS A 234 -14.46 6.00 4.58
CA HIS A 234 -15.24 6.41 5.75
C HIS A 234 -16.09 5.31 6.38
N PRO A 235 -16.81 4.44 5.64
CA PRO A 235 -17.59 3.35 6.24
C PRO A 235 -16.76 2.41 7.12
N TYR A 236 -15.47 2.31 6.86
CA TYR A 236 -14.54 1.42 7.55
C TYR A 236 -13.76 2.10 8.67
N MET A 237 -13.33 3.34 8.44
CA MET A 237 -12.51 4.14 9.36
C MET A 237 -13.13 5.53 9.58
N PRO A 238 -14.27 5.61 10.28
CA PRO A 238 -15.06 6.84 10.34
C PRO A 238 -14.38 7.99 11.09
N PHE A 239 -13.57 7.71 12.12
CA PHE A 239 -13.03 8.76 12.98
C PHE A 239 -11.92 9.57 12.30
N ILE A 240 -10.91 8.91 11.75
CA ILE A 240 -9.80 9.59 11.07
C ILE A 240 -10.27 10.28 9.78
N THR A 241 -11.19 9.67 9.04
CA THR A 241 -11.68 10.25 7.79
C THR A 241 -12.52 11.49 8.03
N GLU A 242 -13.35 11.51 9.07
CA GLU A 242 -14.09 12.70 9.49
C GLU A 242 -13.16 13.84 9.89
N GLU A 243 -12.20 13.57 10.77
CA GLU A 243 -11.24 14.56 11.26
C GLU A 243 -10.46 15.22 10.13
N ILE A 244 -9.96 14.40 9.19
CA ILE A 244 -9.22 14.91 8.03
C ILE A 244 -10.14 15.71 7.11
N PHE A 245 -11.33 15.19 6.81
CA PHE A 245 -12.28 15.82 5.93
C PHE A 245 -12.70 17.21 6.41
N CYS A 246 -13.11 17.32 7.66
CA CYS A 246 -13.53 18.60 8.27
C CYS A 246 -12.38 19.60 8.39
N THR A 247 -11.13 19.13 8.50
CA THR A 247 -9.95 20.01 8.51
C THR A 247 -9.57 20.49 7.10
N LEU A 248 -9.78 19.62 6.08
CA LEU A 248 -9.36 19.87 4.71
C LEU A 248 -10.29 20.84 3.96
N GLN A 249 -11.55 20.91 4.33
CA GLN A 249 -12.59 21.73 3.71
C GLN A 249 -13.61 22.24 4.74
N SER A 250 -14.35 23.27 4.39
CA SER A 250 -15.40 23.90 5.22
C SER A 250 -16.77 24.00 4.53
N ASP A 251 -16.89 23.42 3.34
CA ASP A 251 -18.10 23.54 2.53
C ASP A 251 -19.22 22.61 3.00
N GLU A 252 -18.84 21.48 3.63
CA GLU A 252 -19.74 20.49 4.20
C GLU A 252 -19.43 20.32 5.70
N GLU A 253 -20.47 20.21 6.52
CA GLU A 253 -20.37 20.12 8.00
C GLU A 253 -19.72 18.80 8.43
N THR A 254 -19.99 17.70 7.74
CA THR A 254 -19.49 16.36 8.03
C THR A 254 -19.43 15.52 6.76
N ILE A 255 -18.47 14.60 6.70
CA ILE A 255 -18.36 13.62 5.62
C ILE A 255 -19.59 12.71 5.52
N MET A 256 -20.31 12.51 6.64
CA MET A 256 -21.53 11.70 6.71
C MET A 256 -22.66 12.22 5.80
N LEU A 257 -22.71 13.52 5.54
CA LEU A 257 -23.70 14.16 4.67
C LEU A 257 -23.20 14.33 3.23
N SER A 258 -21.95 14.00 2.98
CA SER A 258 -21.35 14.06 1.65
C SER A 258 -21.97 13.04 0.71
N LYS A 259 -22.05 13.42 -0.57
CA LYS A 259 -22.41 12.45 -1.61
C LYS A 259 -21.33 11.40 -1.77
N TRP A 260 -21.77 10.15 -1.94
CA TRP A 260 -20.90 9.03 -2.29
C TRP A 260 -20.22 9.29 -3.65
N PRO A 261 -18.91 8.96 -3.81
CA PRO A 261 -18.23 9.13 -5.08
C PRO A 261 -18.85 8.26 -6.18
N GLU A 262 -19.15 8.89 -7.30
CA GLU A 262 -19.71 8.23 -8.48
C GLU A 262 -18.70 8.22 -9.62
N TYR A 263 -18.75 7.18 -10.46
CA TYR A 263 -17.94 7.10 -11.67
C TYR A 263 -18.31 8.21 -12.66
N LYS A 264 -17.30 8.87 -13.23
CA LYS A 264 -17.42 9.95 -14.21
C LYS A 264 -16.68 9.57 -15.48
N GLU A 265 -17.35 9.56 -16.62
CA GLU A 265 -16.74 9.22 -17.91
C GLU A 265 -15.64 10.21 -18.32
N GLU A 266 -15.77 11.49 -17.96
CA GLU A 266 -14.77 12.53 -18.21
C GLU A 266 -13.45 12.32 -17.44
N TRP A 267 -13.41 11.42 -16.45
CA TRP A 267 -12.19 11.04 -15.71
C TRP A 267 -11.65 9.67 -16.12
N ASN A 268 -12.02 9.18 -17.28
CA ASN A 268 -11.51 7.93 -17.83
C ASN A 268 -10.36 8.22 -18.81
N PHE A 269 -9.12 7.96 -18.36
CA PHE A 269 -7.89 8.30 -19.09
C PHE A 269 -7.01 7.06 -19.35
N PRO A 270 -7.44 6.10 -20.15
CA PRO A 270 -6.72 4.82 -20.33
C PRO A 270 -5.33 4.99 -20.97
N ALA A 271 -5.14 6.01 -21.81
CA ALA A 271 -3.85 6.28 -22.44
C ALA A 271 -2.81 6.76 -21.41
N GLU A 272 -3.21 7.66 -20.51
CA GLU A 272 -2.36 8.15 -19.43
C GLU A 272 -2.12 7.06 -18.38
N GLU A 273 -3.09 6.19 -18.10
CA GLU A 273 -2.88 5.02 -17.24
C GLU A 273 -1.77 4.11 -17.80
N ALA A 274 -1.83 3.77 -19.08
CA ALA A 274 -0.81 2.96 -19.73
C ALA A 274 0.57 3.65 -19.72
N ALA A 275 0.61 4.96 -19.99
CA ALA A 275 1.86 5.72 -19.99
C ALA A 275 2.52 5.76 -18.61
N ILE A 276 1.75 5.98 -17.55
CA ILE A 276 2.29 5.99 -16.18
C ILE A 276 2.75 4.60 -15.74
N GLU A 277 2.07 3.52 -16.12
CA GLU A 277 2.54 2.16 -15.82
C GLU A 277 3.90 1.86 -16.47
N HIS A 278 4.15 2.29 -17.72
CA HIS A 278 5.49 2.20 -18.32
C HIS A 278 6.55 2.95 -17.48
N CYS A 279 6.24 4.16 -17.02
CA CYS A 279 7.14 4.92 -16.15
C CYS A 279 7.37 4.22 -14.79
N LYS A 280 6.34 3.62 -14.21
CA LYS A 280 6.44 2.87 -12.95
C LYS A 280 7.31 1.63 -13.10
N ASP A 281 7.18 0.88 -14.21
CA ASP A 281 8.02 -0.28 -14.49
C ASP A 281 9.48 0.10 -14.65
N LEU A 282 9.77 1.20 -15.35
CA LEU A 282 11.10 1.78 -15.45
C LEU A 282 11.69 2.06 -14.05
N VAL A 283 10.96 2.79 -13.21
CA VAL A 283 11.41 3.16 -11.86
C VAL A 283 11.64 1.92 -10.99
N LYS A 284 10.71 0.94 -11.02
CA LYS A 284 10.85 -0.33 -10.29
C LYS A 284 12.11 -1.09 -10.73
N GLY A 285 12.32 -1.22 -12.04
CA GLY A 285 13.49 -1.89 -12.61
C GLY A 285 14.79 -1.23 -12.19
N ILE A 286 14.87 0.10 -12.29
CA ILE A 286 16.06 0.86 -11.88
C ILE A 286 16.32 0.72 -10.37
N ARG A 287 15.28 0.85 -9.53
CA ARG A 287 15.42 0.69 -8.08
C ARG A 287 15.89 -0.71 -7.67
N ASN A 288 15.42 -1.74 -8.35
CA ASN A 288 15.85 -3.11 -8.11
C ASN A 288 17.34 -3.30 -8.40
N VAL A 289 17.81 -2.82 -9.56
CA VAL A 289 19.23 -2.87 -9.91
C VAL A 289 20.09 -2.08 -8.92
N ARG A 290 19.67 -0.86 -8.57
CA ARG A 290 20.37 -0.02 -7.58
C ARG A 290 20.46 -0.70 -6.21
N THR A 291 19.40 -1.39 -5.78
CA THR A 291 19.40 -2.15 -4.52
C THR A 291 20.34 -3.35 -4.59
N GLN A 292 20.35 -4.09 -5.70
CA GLN A 292 21.28 -5.22 -5.89
C GLN A 292 22.76 -4.79 -5.91
N MET A 293 23.02 -3.56 -6.32
CA MET A 293 24.37 -2.98 -6.40
C MET A 293 24.72 -2.11 -5.18
N ASP A 294 23.88 -2.04 -4.14
CA ASP A 294 24.06 -1.20 -2.94
C ASP A 294 24.28 0.29 -3.27
N VAL A 295 23.64 0.80 -4.34
CA VAL A 295 23.77 2.21 -4.76
C VAL A 295 22.90 3.11 -3.89
N PRO A 296 23.46 4.07 -3.13
CA PRO A 296 22.69 4.93 -2.26
C PRO A 296 21.77 5.89 -3.07
N PRO A 297 20.59 6.27 -2.54
CA PRO A 297 19.67 7.20 -3.22
C PRO A 297 20.28 8.55 -3.58
N SER A 298 21.24 9.04 -2.80
CA SER A 298 21.95 10.31 -3.05
C SER A 298 22.82 10.30 -4.30
N ARG A 299 23.22 9.13 -4.78
CA ARG A 299 24.03 8.99 -5.98
C ARG A 299 23.13 8.96 -7.21
N LYS A 300 23.14 10.04 -7.99
CA LYS A 300 22.39 10.16 -9.23
C LYS A 300 23.19 9.58 -10.39
N ALA A 301 22.52 8.93 -11.34
CA ALA A 301 23.11 8.34 -12.54
C ALA A 301 22.45 8.93 -13.80
N LYS A 302 23.20 8.98 -14.90
CA LYS A 302 22.62 9.20 -16.22
C LYS A 302 21.72 8.04 -16.59
N LEU A 303 20.67 8.31 -17.33
CA LEU A 303 19.71 7.32 -17.78
C LEU A 303 19.52 7.43 -19.28
N PHE A 304 19.78 6.35 -19.99
CA PHE A 304 19.45 6.20 -21.40
C PHE A 304 18.27 5.24 -21.51
N ILE A 305 17.25 5.61 -22.27
CA ILE A 305 16.09 4.77 -22.55
C ILE A 305 16.05 4.53 -24.05
N THR A 306 16.04 3.27 -24.45
CA THR A 306 16.03 2.88 -25.88
C THR A 306 14.78 2.09 -26.20
N SER A 307 14.14 2.40 -27.31
CA SER A 307 13.05 1.62 -27.90
C SER A 307 13.02 1.82 -29.41
N ASP A 308 12.69 0.78 -30.14
CA ASP A 308 12.46 0.89 -31.59
C ASP A 308 11.10 1.53 -31.89
N ASP A 309 10.14 1.44 -30.97
CA ASP A 309 8.82 2.05 -31.08
C ASP A 309 8.88 3.56 -30.75
N GLU A 310 8.48 4.39 -31.70
CA GLU A 310 8.43 5.84 -31.55
C GLU A 310 7.38 6.26 -30.50
N ALA A 311 6.24 5.56 -30.42
CA ALA A 311 5.18 5.88 -29.46
C ALA A 311 5.68 5.62 -28.02
N VAL A 312 6.43 4.54 -27.79
CA VAL A 312 7.04 4.25 -26.50
C VAL A 312 8.10 5.30 -26.13
N ARG A 313 8.95 5.69 -27.08
CA ARG A 313 9.92 6.78 -26.83
C ARG A 313 9.23 8.07 -26.45
N LYS A 314 8.12 8.40 -27.11
CA LYS A 314 7.33 9.58 -26.82
C LYS A 314 6.73 9.53 -25.41
N ILE A 315 6.22 8.38 -24.95
CA ILE A 315 5.74 8.18 -23.58
C ILE A 315 6.81 8.59 -22.57
N PHE A 316 8.05 8.09 -22.73
CA PHE A 316 9.13 8.41 -21.80
C PHE A 316 9.58 9.88 -21.93
N GLU A 317 9.61 10.43 -23.14
CA GLU A 317 9.98 11.83 -23.35
C GLU A 317 9.00 12.81 -22.70
N ASP A 318 7.71 12.58 -22.90
CA ASP A 318 6.62 13.45 -22.40
C ASP A 318 6.42 13.34 -20.89
N ASN A 319 6.87 12.22 -20.25
CA ASN A 319 6.63 11.93 -18.83
C ASN A 319 7.90 11.92 -17.97
N LYS A 320 8.97 12.61 -18.38
CA LYS A 320 10.24 12.66 -17.62
C LYS A 320 10.05 13.09 -16.16
N GLU A 321 9.13 14.01 -15.89
CA GLU A 321 8.84 14.50 -14.54
C GLU A 321 8.41 13.38 -13.58
N VAL A 322 7.75 12.31 -14.10
CA VAL A 322 7.26 11.18 -13.30
C VAL A 322 8.41 10.39 -12.71
N TYR A 323 9.48 10.19 -13.47
CA TYR A 323 10.53 9.25 -13.06
C TYR A 323 11.90 9.88 -12.78
N VAL A 324 12.13 11.15 -13.14
CA VAL A 324 13.42 11.81 -12.93
C VAL A 324 13.93 11.72 -11.48
N ASN A 325 13.08 12.00 -10.51
CA ASN A 325 13.45 11.94 -9.10
C ASN A 325 13.32 10.53 -8.53
N LEU A 326 12.28 9.80 -8.96
CA LEU A 326 11.99 8.46 -8.44
C LEU A 326 13.02 7.41 -8.88
N ALA A 327 13.66 7.62 -10.04
CA ALA A 327 14.75 6.79 -10.56
C ALA A 327 16.15 7.28 -10.14
N PHE A 328 16.24 8.40 -9.38
CA PHE A 328 17.50 9.00 -8.96
C PHE A 328 18.44 9.32 -10.15
N THR A 329 17.90 9.99 -11.16
CA THR A 329 18.63 10.32 -12.39
C THR A 329 19.21 11.73 -12.35
N SER A 330 20.34 11.93 -13.04
CA SER A 330 20.97 13.23 -13.24
C SER A 330 20.63 13.82 -14.62
N GLU A 331 20.61 12.98 -15.64
CA GLU A 331 20.33 13.32 -17.03
C GLU A 331 19.56 12.16 -17.68
N ILE A 332 18.65 12.47 -18.59
CA ILE A 332 17.81 11.47 -19.26
C ILE A 332 17.89 11.68 -20.77
N THR A 333 18.25 10.62 -21.47
CA THR A 333 18.26 10.56 -22.94
C THR A 333 17.32 9.45 -23.41
N VAL A 334 16.35 9.77 -24.25
CA VAL A 334 15.45 8.81 -24.90
C VAL A 334 15.81 8.72 -26.38
N GLN A 335 16.11 7.52 -26.88
CA GLN A 335 16.62 7.34 -28.25
C GLN A 335 16.25 5.97 -28.84
N GLN A 336 16.45 5.78 -30.13
CA GLN A 336 16.14 4.52 -30.79
C GLN A 336 17.23 3.47 -30.59
N GLY A 337 18.52 3.84 -30.69
CA GLY A 337 19.65 2.91 -30.65
C GLY A 337 20.54 3.13 -29.44
N LYS A 338 21.68 2.42 -29.40
CA LYS A 338 22.66 2.47 -28.31
C LYS A 338 23.75 3.53 -28.46
N ALA A 339 23.55 4.56 -29.29
CA ALA A 339 24.56 5.60 -29.50
C ALA A 339 24.92 6.30 -28.18
N GLY A 340 26.19 6.41 -27.82
CA GLY A 340 26.67 7.05 -26.60
C GLY A 340 26.49 6.23 -25.31
N ILE A 341 26.06 4.96 -25.41
CA ILE A 341 25.94 4.04 -24.28
C ILE A 341 27.18 3.14 -24.26
N GLY A 342 27.91 3.12 -23.14
CA GLY A 342 29.08 2.25 -22.95
C GLY A 342 28.70 0.77 -22.89
N ASP A 343 29.62 -0.09 -23.30
CA ASP A 343 29.43 -1.56 -23.31
C ASP A 343 29.26 -2.13 -21.87
N ASP A 344 29.78 -1.42 -20.87
CA ASP A 344 29.70 -1.74 -19.44
C ASP A 344 28.43 -1.19 -18.73
N ALA A 345 27.56 -0.49 -19.46
CA ALA A 345 26.36 0.06 -18.91
C ALA A 345 25.40 -1.05 -18.39
N VAL A 346 24.87 -0.83 -17.20
CA VAL A 346 23.91 -1.76 -16.59
C VAL A 346 22.55 -1.61 -17.26
N SER A 347 22.04 -2.70 -17.82
CA SER A 347 20.77 -2.71 -18.54
C SER A 347 19.60 -3.11 -17.65
N VAL A 348 18.47 -2.45 -17.83
CA VAL A 348 17.18 -2.74 -17.21
C VAL A 348 16.17 -2.97 -18.33
N VAL A 349 15.71 -4.20 -18.48
CA VAL A 349 14.69 -4.55 -19.47
C VAL A 349 13.32 -4.28 -18.89
N ILE A 350 12.52 -3.51 -19.62
CA ILE A 350 11.13 -3.19 -19.30
C ILE A 350 10.27 -3.50 -20.54
N PRO A 351 8.93 -3.54 -20.41
CA PRO A 351 8.08 -3.71 -21.58
C PRO A 351 8.38 -2.67 -22.67
N ASP A 352 8.63 -3.16 -23.88
CA ASP A 352 8.87 -2.38 -25.12
C ASP A 352 10.06 -1.40 -25.09
N ALA A 353 10.91 -1.43 -24.06
CA ALA A 353 12.09 -0.58 -23.95
C ALA A 353 13.22 -1.23 -23.13
N VAL A 354 14.43 -0.67 -23.28
CA VAL A 354 15.57 -1.02 -22.43
C VAL A 354 16.18 0.26 -21.88
N ALA A 355 16.34 0.31 -20.58
CA ALA A 355 17.03 1.39 -19.90
C ALA A 355 18.49 1.00 -19.61
N TYR A 356 19.39 1.97 -19.69
CA TYR A 356 20.82 1.78 -19.42
C TYR A 356 21.30 2.85 -18.45
N LEU A 357 22.10 2.41 -17.48
CA LEU A 357 22.75 3.24 -16.49
C LEU A 357 24.26 3.03 -16.60
N PRO A 358 25.08 4.07 -16.86
CA PRO A 358 26.53 3.94 -16.88
C PRO A 358 27.05 3.36 -15.56
N LEU A 359 27.91 2.35 -15.63
CA LEU A 359 28.44 1.69 -14.44
C LEU A 359 29.23 2.65 -13.56
N GLU A 360 29.98 3.57 -14.15
CA GLU A 360 30.75 4.62 -13.47
C GLU A 360 29.88 5.56 -12.58
N ASP A 361 28.63 5.79 -13.00
CA ASP A 361 27.68 6.59 -12.22
C ASP A 361 27.10 5.81 -11.03
N LEU A 362 27.03 4.49 -11.11
CA LEU A 362 26.48 3.64 -10.06
C LEU A 362 27.51 3.26 -8.99
N VAL A 363 28.75 2.99 -9.40
CA VAL A 363 29.79 2.51 -8.51
C VAL A 363 30.91 3.54 -8.39
N ASP A 364 31.32 3.84 -7.17
CA ASP A 364 32.56 4.58 -6.90
C ASP A 364 33.70 3.58 -6.87
N PHE A 365 34.33 3.39 -8.02
CA PHE A 365 35.39 2.40 -8.21
C PHE A 365 36.50 2.53 -7.16
N GLU A 366 36.92 3.74 -6.80
CA GLU A 366 37.99 3.95 -5.82
C GLU A 366 37.55 3.58 -4.40
N LYS A 367 36.35 3.99 -4.00
CA LYS A 367 35.79 3.61 -2.69
C LYS A 367 35.47 2.13 -2.59
N GLU A 368 34.93 1.53 -3.64
CA GLU A 368 34.63 0.10 -3.65
C GLU A 368 35.93 -0.72 -3.64
N LYS A 369 36.94 -0.30 -4.37
CA LYS A 369 38.27 -0.90 -4.33
C LYS A 369 38.93 -0.77 -2.95
N GLU A 370 38.77 0.39 -2.29
CA GLU A 370 39.26 0.59 -0.92
C GLU A 370 38.47 -0.31 0.08
N ARG A 371 37.16 -0.41 -0.06
CA ARG A 371 36.31 -1.29 0.75
C ARG A 371 36.70 -2.75 0.61
N LEU A 372 36.81 -3.23 -0.65
CA LEU A 372 37.22 -4.59 -0.96
C LEU A 372 38.64 -4.91 -0.46
N ASN A 373 39.56 -3.97 -0.53
CA ASN A 373 40.90 -4.17 0.03
C ASN A 373 40.88 -4.27 1.56
N LYS A 374 40.09 -3.45 2.25
CA LYS A 374 39.90 -3.56 3.71
C LYS A 374 39.25 -4.89 4.11
N GLU A 375 38.28 -5.36 3.32
CA GLU A 375 37.66 -6.68 3.53
C GLU A 375 38.63 -7.82 3.27
N LYS A 376 39.45 -7.74 2.21
CA LYS A 376 40.55 -8.66 1.92
C LYS A 376 41.54 -8.74 3.09
N ASP A 377 41.97 -7.61 3.60
CA ASP A 377 42.88 -7.54 4.76
C ASP A 377 42.29 -8.20 6.00
N LYS A 378 41.00 -7.99 6.27
CA LYS A 378 40.29 -8.62 7.36
C LYS A 378 40.21 -10.14 7.18
N LEU A 379 39.79 -10.59 6.02
CA LEU A 379 39.71 -12.02 5.69
C LEU A 379 41.08 -12.69 5.73
N THR A 380 42.14 -12.01 5.29
CA THR A 380 43.53 -12.52 5.38
C THR A 380 43.92 -12.78 6.84
N LYS A 381 43.56 -11.90 7.78
CA LYS A 381 43.82 -12.09 9.21
C LYS A 381 43.02 -13.26 9.79
N GLU A 382 41.74 -13.37 9.42
CA GLU A 382 40.88 -14.47 9.90
C GLU A 382 41.33 -15.83 9.33
N LEU A 383 41.71 -15.89 8.06
CA LEU A 383 42.28 -17.09 7.42
C LEU A 383 43.59 -17.52 8.12
N ALA A 384 44.49 -16.57 8.38
CA ALA A 384 45.74 -16.84 9.09
C ALA A 384 45.49 -17.39 10.51
N ARG A 385 44.50 -16.78 11.20
CA ARG A 385 44.08 -17.25 12.55
C ARG A 385 43.51 -18.68 12.52
N SER A 386 42.54 -18.94 11.65
CA SER A 386 41.91 -20.27 11.55
C SER A 386 42.91 -21.34 11.11
N ARG A 387 43.79 -21.04 10.13
CA ARG A 387 44.88 -21.94 9.72
C ARG A 387 45.87 -22.19 10.85
N GLY A 388 46.23 -21.13 11.60
CA GLY A 388 47.10 -21.25 12.77
C GLY A 388 46.49 -22.10 13.89
N MET A 389 45.19 -22.00 14.14
CA MET A 389 44.49 -22.85 15.11
C MET A 389 44.45 -24.32 14.64
N LEU A 390 44.13 -24.56 13.38
CA LEU A 390 44.06 -25.90 12.82
C LEU A 390 45.44 -26.57 12.59
N SER A 391 46.55 -25.82 12.60
CA SER A 391 47.90 -26.34 12.57
C SER A 391 48.50 -26.57 13.95
N ASN A 392 47.83 -26.16 15.02
CA ASN A 392 48.31 -26.32 16.39
C ASN A 392 47.93 -27.69 16.93
N GLU A 393 48.94 -28.58 17.09
CA GLU A 393 48.73 -29.94 17.62
C GLU A 393 48.11 -29.97 19.03
N LYS A 394 48.39 -28.99 19.88
CA LYS A 394 47.77 -28.87 21.20
C LYS A 394 46.27 -28.54 21.10
N PHE A 395 45.87 -27.76 20.13
CA PHE A 395 44.44 -27.49 19.88
C PHE A 395 43.75 -28.74 19.34
N LEU A 396 44.32 -29.41 18.35
CA LEU A 396 43.73 -30.59 17.74
C LEU A 396 43.58 -31.77 18.72
N ASN A 397 44.52 -31.92 19.65
CA ASN A 397 44.51 -33.01 20.62
C ASN A 397 43.63 -32.73 21.85
N ASN A 398 43.39 -31.46 22.23
CA ASN A 398 42.68 -31.12 23.45
C ASN A 398 41.29 -30.50 23.21
N ALA A 399 40.98 -30.07 22.01
CA ALA A 399 39.65 -29.50 21.68
C ALA A 399 38.62 -30.60 21.41
N LYS A 400 37.37 -30.34 21.75
CA LYS A 400 36.26 -31.23 21.36
C LYS A 400 36.15 -31.34 19.86
N PRO A 401 35.86 -32.54 19.28
CA PRO A 401 35.72 -32.74 17.84
C PRO A 401 34.80 -31.74 17.15
N GLU A 402 33.70 -31.36 17.83
CA GLU A 402 32.75 -30.36 17.36
C GLU A 402 33.39 -28.97 17.13
N LYS A 403 34.29 -28.53 18.02
CA LYS A 403 35.02 -27.26 17.88
C LYS A 403 36.04 -27.27 16.76
N VAL A 404 36.67 -28.42 16.54
CA VAL A 404 37.60 -28.58 15.41
C VAL A 404 36.83 -28.53 14.10
N GLN A 405 35.66 -29.16 14.03
CA GLN A 405 34.81 -29.12 12.83
C GLN A 405 34.27 -27.72 12.60
N GLU A 406 33.82 -27.03 13.63
CA GLU A 406 33.36 -25.64 13.54
C GLU A 406 34.45 -24.71 13.00
N GLU A 407 35.70 -24.90 13.38
CA GLU A 407 36.80 -24.06 12.87
C GLU A 407 37.19 -24.43 11.43
N LYS A 408 37.05 -25.69 11.01
CA LYS A 408 37.19 -26.11 9.61
C LYS A 408 36.11 -25.46 8.71
N ASP A 409 34.86 -25.46 9.20
CA ASP A 409 33.74 -24.85 8.46
C ASP A 409 33.91 -23.34 8.32
N LYS A 410 34.44 -22.66 9.35
CA LYS A 410 34.80 -21.25 9.30
C LYS A 410 35.91 -20.98 8.28
N LEU A 411 36.95 -21.83 8.29
CA LEU A 411 38.05 -21.72 7.33
C LEU A 411 37.53 -21.80 5.88
N ALA A 412 36.71 -22.83 5.58
CA ALA A 412 36.13 -23.01 4.25
C ALA A 412 35.27 -21.82 3.83
N LYS A 413 34.47 -21.29 4.76
CA LYS A 413 33.67 -20.08 4.53
C LYS A 413 34.53 -18.86 4.23
N TYR A 414 35.60 -18.62 4.98
CA TYR A 414 36.50 -17.51 4.75
C TYR A 414 37.28 -17.64 3.43
N GLU A 415 37.65 -18.86 3.03
CA GLU A 415 38.29 -19.13 1.73
C GLU A 415 37.33 -18.81 0.58
N GLN A 416 36.05 -19.18 0.69
CA GLN A 416 35.02 -18.84 -0.29
C GLN A 416 34.81 -17.33 -0.37
N MET A 417 34.71 -16.63 0.75
CA MET A 417 34.57 -15.17 0.79
C MET A 417 35.79 -14.47 0.19
N MET A 418 37.00 -14.98 0.46
CA MET A 418 38.23 -14.41 -0.11
C MET A 418 38.25 -14.54 -1.64
N ALA A 419 37.85 -15.69 -2.17
CA ALA A 419 37.78 -15.91 -3.62
C ALA A 419 36.79 -14.93 -4.28
N GLN A 420 35.65 -14.70 -3.68
CA GLN A 420 34.65 -13.72 -4.14
C GLN A 420 35.17 -12.28 -4.14
N VAL A 421 35.90 -11.88 -3.07
CA VAL A 421 36.50 -10.54 -2.96
C VAL A 421 37.60 -10.37 -4.01
N GLU A 422 38.43 -11.39 -4.24
CA GLU A 422 39.49 -11.36 -5.28
C GLU A 422 38.93 -11.32 -6.70
N GLU A 423 37.87 -12.07 -6.98
CA GLU A 423 37.17 -12.03 -8.24
C GLU A 423 36.60 -10.62 -8.53
N ARG A 424 35.94 -10.01 -7.52
CA ARG A 424 35.43 -8.64 -7.62
C ARG A 424 36.55 -7.62 -7.83
N LEU A 425 37.66 -7.73 -7.11
CA LEU A 425 38.83 -6.84 -7.30
C LEU A 425 39.46 -6.98 -8.68
N ALA A 426 39.39 -8.15 -9.30
CA ALA A 426 39.89 -8.39 -10.65
C ALA A 426 39.05 -7.68 -11.74
N GLN A 427 37.76 -7.45 -11.46
CA GLN A 427 36.86 -6.70 -12.34
C GLN A 427 37.18 -5.19 -12.39
N PHE A 428 37.94 -4.68 -11.41
CA PHE A 428 38.34 -3.27 -11.30
C PHE A 428 39.79 -3.03 -11.77
N LYS A 429 40.35 -3.95 -12.53
CA LYS A 429 41.64 -3.78 -13.25
C LYS A 429 41.38 -3.29 -14.64
#